data_e5ffaf73b8a67301c894869e77c2009d
#
_entry.id   e5ffaf73b8a67301c894869e77c2009d
#
_cell.length_a   1.000
_cell.length_b   1.000
_cell.length_c   1.000
_cell.angle_alpha   90.00
_cell.angle_beta   90.00
_cell.angle_gamma   90.00
#
_symmetry.space_group_name_H-M   'P 1'
#
loop_
_entity.id
_entity.type
_entity.pdbx_description
1 polymer ?
#
loop_
_entity_poly.entity_id
_entity_poly.type
_entity_poly.pdbx_seq_one_letter_code
_entity_poly.pdbx_strand_id
1 'polypeptide(L)'
;MIYIRRHFLHIAGAALALPTISRICDAQPSQKGPTLTQLLKADLQRQGQTIQETVVNLLEMAPYASAPWHMHPGAQEIIFITDGKLVVELEGEGSKELTSSATALIPAETPHLVRNDNTQATARALVIHSRADKEKPFVVVLKKPA
;
A
#
# COMPACT_ATOMS: atom_id res chain seq x y z
N MET A 1 5.49 -57.45 44.09
CA MET A 1 5.70 -57.39 42.66
C MET A 1 4.54 -58.11 42.00
N ILE A 2 3.47 -57.38 41.66
CA ILE A 2 2.19 -57.93 41.18
C ILE A 2 1.94 -57.34 39.76
N TYR A 3 1.92 -58.27 38.79
CA TYR A 3 1.55 -57.99 37.42
C TYR A 3 0.04 -58.08 37.24
N ILE A 4 -0.62 -57.00 36.78
CA ILE A 4 -2.04 -57.06 36.37
C ILE A 4 -2.09 -56.79 34.84
N ARG A 5 -2.42 -57.89 34.12
CA ARG A 5 -2.81 -57.78 32.68
C ARG A 5 -4.28 -57.41 32.62
N ARG A 6 -4.58 -56.31 31.93
CA ARG A 6 -5.95 -55.98 31.51
C ARG A 6 -6.06 -56.17 29.99
N HIS A 7 -6.90 -57.10 29.60
CA HIS A 7 -7.35 -57.32 28.24
C HIS A 7 -8.33 -56.21 27.86
N PHE A 8 -8.07 -55.48 26.75
CA PHE A 8 -9.06 -54.59 26.17
C PHE A 8 -9.66 -55.24 24.92
N LEU A 9 -10.97 -55.34 24.94
CA LEU A 9 -11.84 -55.84 23.89
C LEU A 9 -11.82 -54.89 22.68
N HIS A 10 -11.56 -55.41 21.49
CA HIS A 10 -11.65 -54.64 20.24
C HIS A 10 -13.11 -54.67 19.77
N ILE A 11 -13.75 -53.51 19.79
CA ILE A 11 -15.00 -53.26 19.08
C ILE A 11 -14.66 -52.64 17.75
N ALA A 12 -14.88 -53.35 16.63
CA ALA A 12 -14.76 -52.84 15.29
C ALA A 12 -16.02 -52.00 14.96
N GLY A 13 -15.88 -50.68 15.00
CA GLY A 13 -16.89 -49.76 14.51
C GLY A 13 -16.55 -49.31 13.08
N ALA A 14 -17.35 -49.72 12.11
CA ALA A 14 -17.24 -49.22 10.75
C ALA A 14 -17.74 -47.75 10.71
N ALA A 15 -16.84 -46.81 10.61
CA ALA A 15 -17.17 -45.42 10.39
C ALA A 15 -17.29 -45.15 8.88
N LEU A 16 -18.49 -44.83 8.42
CA LEU A 16 -18.78 -44.30 7.10
C LEU A 16 -18.14 -42.89 7.01
N ALA A 17 -17.05 -42.79 6.29
CA ALA A 17 -16.43 -41.49 5.97
C ALA A 17 -17.26 -40.77 4.91
N LEU A 18 -18.02 -39.78 5.33
CA LEU A 18 -18.59 -38.79 4.41
C LEU A 18 -17.45 -37.90 3.90
N PRO A 19 -17.37 -37.57 2.59
CA PRO A 19 -16.39 -36.64 2.11
C PRO A 19 -16.74 -35.23 2.62
N THR A 20 -15.95 -34.74 3.55
CA THR A 20 -15.99 -33.32 3.91
C THR A 20 -15.44 -32.52 2.72
N ILE A 21 -16.34 -31.87 1.98
CA ILE A 21 -15.96 -30.84 1.03
C ILE A 21 -15.40 -29.67 1.85
N SER A 22 -14.09 -29.66 2.02
CA SER A 22 -13.39 -28.47 2.50
C SER A 22 -13.62 -27.36 1.49
N ARG A 23 -14.53 -26.45 1.80
CA ARG A 23 -14.56 -25.15 1.11
C ARG A 23 -13.24 -24.49 1.43
N ILE A 24 -12.33 -24.48 0.45
CA ILE A 24 -11.19 -23.58 0.44
C ILE A 24 -11.82 -22.20 0.36
N CYS A 25 -11.97 -21.53 1.50
CA CYS A 25 -12.19 -20.09 1.52
C CYS A 25 -10.89 -19.50 0.94
N ASP A 26 -10.90 -19.19 -0.35
CA ASP A 26 -9.94 -18.23 -0.91
C ASP A 26 -10.13 -16.92 -0.14
N ALA A 27 -9.38 -16.78 0.94
CA ALA A 27 -9.22 -15.48 1.57
C ALA A 27 -8.51 -14.59 0.55
N GLN A 28 -9.28 -13.76 -0.16
CA GLN A 28 -8.69 -12.69 -0.94
C GLN A 28 -7.73 -11.95 -0.01
N PRO A 29 -6.46 -11.74 -0.44
CA PRO A 29 -5.53 -10.98 0.37
C PRO A 29 -6.17 -9.61 0.62
N SER A 30 -6.39 -9.28 1.88
CA SER A 30 -6.86 -7.95 2.24
C SER A 30 -5.88 -6.95 1.63
N GLN A 31 -6.36 -6.10 0.72
CA GLN A 31 -5.52 -5.05 0.13
C GLN A 31 -5.04 -4.16 1.27
N LYS A 32 -3.81 -4.42 1.72
CA LYS A 32 -3.15 -3.52 2.67
C LYS A 32 -2.88 -2.21 1.94
N GLY A 33 -3.34 -1.13 2.53
CA GLY A 33 -2.99 0.21 2.07
C GLY A 33 -1.47 0.43 2.16
N PRO A 34 -0.97 1.53 1.56
CA PRO A 34 0.43 1.91 1.67
C PRO A 34 0.80 2.22 3.13
N THR A 35 2.04 1.92 3.51
CA THR A 35 2.63 2.40 4.76
C THR A 35 3.48 3.62 4.45
N LEU A 36 3.24 4.72 5.17
CA LEU A 36 4.01 5.96 5.06
C LEU A 36 4.75 6.21 6.37
N THR A 37 6.08 6.36 6.29
CA THR A 37 6.91 6.80 7.41
C THR A 37 7.45 8.18 7.10
N GLN A 38 7.04 9.19 7.89
CA GLN A 38 7.54 10.56 7.73
C GLN A 38 9.00 10.61 8.15
N LEU A 39 9.89 10.99 7.22
CA LEU A 39 11.32 11.16 7.46
C LEU A 39 11.68 12.60 7.81
N LEU A 40 11.00 13.56 7.21
CA LEU A 40 11.21 14.98 7.42
C LEU A 40 9.90 15.73 7.26
N LYS A 41 9.70 16.72 8.09
CA LYS A 41 8.74 17.80 7.87
C LYS A 41 9.44 19.11 8.20
N ALA A 42 9.56 20.00 7.24
CA ALA A 42 10.17 21.32 7.40
C ALA A 42 9.13 22.40 7.11
N ASP A 43 8.95 23.29 8.05
CA ASP A 43 8.21 24.54 7.84
C ASP A 43 9.18 25.56 7.21
N LEU A 44 8.86 26.03 6.02
CA LEU A 44 9.69 26.95 5.25
C LEU A 44 9.14 28.38 5.24
N GLN A 45 8.37 28.75 6.25
CA GLN A 45 7.79 30.07 6.38
C GLN A 45 8.88 31.16 6.44
N ARG A 46 9.27 31.63 5.29
CA ARG A 46 10.08 32.84 5.13
C ARG A 46 9.32 33.84 4.27
N GLN A 47 9.45 35.11 4.60
CA GLN A 47 8.82 36.18 3.84
C GLN A 47 9.22 36.09 2.36
N GLY A 48 8.23 36.03 1.46
CA GLY A 48 8.44 35.96 0.02
C GLY A 48 8.67 34.57 -0.59
N GLN A 49 8.61 33.48 0.20
CA GLN A 49 8.66 32.13 -0.35
C GLN A 49 7.26 31.62 -0.74
N THR A 50 7.19 30.97 -1.92
CA THR A 50 5.97 30.32 -2.40
C THR A 50 5.71 28.97 -1.73
N ILE A 51 6.76 28.25 -1.31
CA ILE A 51 6.63 26.96 -0.60
C ILE A 51 6.65 27.22 0.90
N GLN A 52 5.60 26.82 1.59
CA GLN A 52 5.48 26.98 3.04
C GLN A 52 5.93 25.74 3.81
N GLU A 53 5.76 24.54 3.23
CA GLU A 53 6.09 23.29 3.89
C GLU A 53 6.65 22.28 2.89
N THR A 54 7.65 21.51 3.34
CA THR A 54 8.11 20.30 2.64
C THR A 54 8.02 19.11 3.56
N VAL A 55 7.43 18.02 3.07
CA VAL A 55 7.31 16.74 3.80
C VAL A 55 7.97 15.65 2.98
N VAL A 56 8.85 14.86 3.61
CA VAL A 56 9.49 13.69 2.99
C VAL A 56 9.04 12.45 3.74
N ASN A 57 8.46 11.51 3.00
CA ASN A 57 8.00 10.24 3.52
C ASN A 57 8.74 9.07 2.84
N LEU A 58 8.98 8.01 3.58
CA LEU A 58 9.26 6.69 3.03
C LEU A 58 7.91 6.00 2.81
N LEU A 59 7.63 5.69 1.55
CA LEU A 59 6.48 4.88 1.14
C LEU A 59 6.90 3.42 1.06
N GLU A 60 6.17 2.53 1.70
CA GLU A 60 6.29 1.09 1.54
C GLU A 60 4.94 0.52 1.09
N MET A 61 4.97 -0.18 -0.03
CA MET A 61 3.81 -0.82 -0.63
C MET A 61 4.01 -2.32 -0.69
N ALA A 62 3.28 -3.05 0.12
CA ALA A 62 3.26 -4.51 0.08
C ALA A 62 2.76 -5.02 -1.29
N PRO A 63 2.93 -6.30 -1.62
CA PRO A 63 2.31 -6.89 -2.80
C PRO A 63 0.82 -6.55 -2.89
N TYR A 64 0.36 -6.17 -4.09
CA TYR A 64 -1.03 -5.76 -4.39
C TYR A 64 -1.53 -4.54 -3.61
N ALA A 65 -0.70 -3.83 -2.87
CA ALA A 65 -1.12 -2.61 -2.20
C ALA A 65 -1.43 -1.50 -3.22
N SER A 66 -2.47 -0.72 -2.94
CA SER A 66 -2.87 0.43 -3.73
C SER A 66 -3.26 1.58 -2.83
N ALA A 67 -2.80 2.79 -3.16
CA ALA A 67 -3.38 4.00 -2.62
C ALA A 67 -4.77 4.24 -3.24
N PRO A 68 -5.70 4.90 -2.55
CA PRO A 68 -6.94 5.32 -3.17
C PRO A 68 -6.68 6.35 -4.29
N TRP A 69 -7.66 6.55 -5.17
CA TRP A 69 -7.64 7.69 -6.08
C TRP A 69 -7.73 8.98 -5.27
N HIS A 70 -6.73 9.87 -5.39
CA HIS A 70 -6.63 11.05 -4.53
C HIS A 70 -5.86 12.18 -5.21
N MET A 71 -5.86 13.35 -4.57
CA MET A 71 -5.05 14.49 -4.96
C MET A 71 -4.48 15.21 -3.74
N HIS A 72 -3.50 16.06 -3.96
CA HIS A 72 -2.89 16.92 -2.93
C HIS A 72 -3.19 18.39 -3.22
N PRO A 73 -4.19 19.01 -2.55
CA PRO A 73 -4.51 20.42 -2.75
C PRO A 73 -3.35 21.34 -2.37
N GLY A 74 -2.89 22.13 -3.33
CA GLY A 74 -1.79 23.10 -3.13
C GLY A 74 -0.40 22.46 -2.92
N ALA A 75 -0.23 21.15 -3.22
CA ALA A 75 1.05 20.47 -3.11
C ALA A 75 1.40 19.73 -4.39
N GLN A 76 2.60 19.92 -4.89
CA GLN A 76 3.20 19.00 -5.85
C GLN A 76 3.81 17.80 -5.11
N GLU A 77 3.86 16.66 -5.77
CA GLU A 77 4.46 15.45 -5.26
C GLU A 77 5.60 14.96 -6.16
N ILE A 78 6.72 14.57 -5.57
CA ILE A 78 7.79 13.85 -6.26
C ILE A 78 7.89 12.47 -5.67
N ILE A 79 7.85 11.45 -6.54
CA ILE A 79 8.06 10.06 -6.17
C ILE A 79 9.42 9.63 -6.73
N PHE A 80 10.31 9.11 -5.88
CA PHE A 80 11.58 8.51 -6.28
C PHE A 80 11.62 7.05 -5.81
N ILE A 81 11.67 6.11 -6.75
CA ILE A 81 11.67 4.68 -6.43
C ILE A 81 13.05 4.28 -5.90
N THR A 82 13.09 3.82 -4.65
CA THR A 82 14.33 3.34 -4.01
C THR A 82 14.53 1.84 -4.19
N ASP A 83 13.42 1.07 -4.25
CA ASP A 83 13.47 -0.39 -4.39
C ASP A 83 12.20 -0.92 -5.06
N GLY A 84 12.37 -1.93 -5.93
CA GLY A 84 11.26 -2.54 -6.64
C GLY A 84 10.70 -1.69 -7.77
N LYS A 85 9.39 -1.76 -7.95
CA LYS A 85 8.66 -1.01 -8.97
C LYS A 85 7.25 -0.65 -8.50
N LEU A 86 6.77 0.51 -8.92
CA LEU A 86 5.40 0.98 -8.67
C LEU A 86 4.76 1.43 -9.98
N VAL A 87 3.44 1.34 -10.03
CA VAL A 87 2.65 1.94 -11.11
C VAL A 87 2.03 3.21 -10.56
N VAL A 88 2.26 4.31 -11.25
CA VAL A 88 1.63 5.60 -11.01
C VAL A 88 0.61 5.83 -12.11
N GLU A 89 -0.62 6.15 -11.76
CA GLU A 89 -1.68 6.49 -12.69
C GLU A 89 -2.13 7.93 -12.43
N LEU A 90 -2.10 8.78 -13.45
CA LEU A 90 -2.50 10.17 -13.38
C LEU A 90 -3.75 10.41 -14.24
N GLU A 91 -4.61 11.30 -13.78
CA GLU A 91 -5.76 11.73 -14.55
C GLU A 91 -5.32 12.34 -15.89
N GLY A 92 -5.92 11.82 -16.99
CA GLY A 92 -5.64 12.27 -18.34
C GLY A 92 -4.34 11.75 -18.98
N GLU A 93 -3.41 11.17 -18.22
CA GLU A 93 -2.13 10.66 -18.74
C GLU A 93 -2.05 9.13 -18.75
N GLY A 94 -2.92 8.45 -17.98
CA GLY A 94 -2.93 7.01 -17.84
C GLY A 94 -1.89 6.48 -16.84
N SER A 95 -1.51 5.20 -16.99
CA SER A 95 -0.62 4.50 -16.07
C SER A 95 0.81 4.41 -16.60
N LYS A 96 1.79 4.62 -15.72
CA LYS A 96 3.21 4.46 -16.00
C LYS A 96 3.87 3.61 -14.92
N GLU A 97 4.63 2.60 -15.33
CA GLU A 97 5.48 1.83 -14.42
C GLU A 97 6.80 2.58 -14.18
N LEU A 98 7.14 2.73 -12.91
CA LEU A 98 8.39 3.33 -12.44
C LEU A 98 9.21 2.22 -11.77
N THR A 99 10.44 2.03 -12.22
CA THR A 99 11.40 1.07 -11.65
C THR A 99 12.38 1.77 -10.71
N SER A 100 13.21 1.01 -10.01
CA SER A 100 14.24 1.54 -9.11
C SER A 100 15.06 2.65 -9.78
N SER A 101 15.30 3.74 -9.06
CA SER A 101 15.94 5.00 -9.50
C SER A 101 15.10 5.85 -10.46
N ALA A 102 13.89 5.44 -10.83
CA ALA A 102 12.99 6.29 -11.60
C ALA A 102 12.32 7.34 -10.71
N THR A 103 11.93 8.44 -11.34
CA THR A 103 11.26 9.57 -10.69
C THR A 103 10.00 9.96 -11.45
N ALA A 104 8.96 10.36 -10.73
CA ALA A 104 7.80 11.04 -11.27
C ALA A 104 7.54 12.35 -10.52
N LEU A 105 7.08 13.35 -11.22
CA LEU A 105 6.52 14.57 -10.67
C LEU A 105 5.01 14.57 -10.92
N ILE A 106 4.24 14.73 -9.85
CA ILE A 106 2.79 14.88 -9.89
C ILE A 106 2.49 16.35 -9.54
N PRO A 107 1.92 17.12 -10.47
CA PRO A 107 1.57 18.50 -10.20
C PRO A 107 0.51 18.64 -9.11
N ALA A 108 0.45 19.79 -8.45
CA ALA A 108 -0.61 20.09 -7.50
C ALA A 108 -1.99 19.92 -8.15
N GLU A 109 -2.99 19.54 -7.34
CA GLU A 109 -4.39 19.35 -7.75
C GLU A 109 -4.60 18.21 -8.78
N THR A 110 -3.58 17.40 -9.10
CA THR A 110 -3.70 16.31 -10.09
C THR A 110 -4.21 15.03 -9.42
N PRO A 111 -5.40 14.52 -9.79
CA PRO A 111 -5.88 13.24 -9.31
C PRO A 111 -4.99 12.08 -9.78
N HIS A 112 -4.64 11.19 -8.87
CA HIS A 112 -3.76 10.08 -9.16
C HIS A 112 -3.93 8.93 -8.16
N LEU A 113 -3.29 7.81 -8.46
CA LEU A 113 -3.04 6.72 -7.53
C LEU A 113 -1.65 6.11 -7.77
N VAL A 114 -1.14 5.44 -6.75
CA VAL A 114 0.08 4.64 -6.81
C VAL A 114 -0.27 3.23 -6.35
N ARG A 115 0.24 2.21 -7.05
CA ARG A 115 0.01 0.81 -6.69
C ARG A 115 1.24 -0.06 -6.94
N ASN A 116 1.32 -1.14 -6.19
CA ASN A 116 2.30 -2.19 -6.38
C ASN A 116 1.62 -3.42 -7.01
N ASP A 117 1.82 -3.61 -8.31
CA ASP A 117 1.26 -4.76 -9.05
C ASP A 117 2.13 -6.03 -8.88
N ASN A 118 3.22 -5.97 -8.11
CA ASN A 118 4.03 -7.16 -7.80
C ASN A 118 3.26 -8.09 -6.86
N THR A 119 3.36 -9.39 -7.12
CA THR A 119 2.63 -10.42 -6.37
C THR A 119 3.38 -10.92 -5.13
N GLN A 120 4.68 -10.62 -5.01
CA GLN A 120 5.55 -11.22 -3.99
C GLN A 120 6.43 -10.22 -3.25
N ALA A 121 6.82 -9.12 -3.90
CA ALA A 121 7.80 -8.18 -3.35
C ALA A 121 7.18 -6.84 -2.95
N THR A 122 7.60 -6.32 -1.82
CA THR A 122 7.34 -4.94 -1.39
C THR A 122 8.15 -3.97 -2.25
N ALA A 123 7.55 -2.88 -2.66
CA ALA A 123 8.23 -1.76 -3.30
C ALA A 123 8.39 -0.58 -2.33
N ARG A 124 9.45 0.23 -2.52
CA ARG A 124 9.77 1.39 -1.67
C ARG A 124 10.04 2.62 -2.51
N ALA A 125 9.62 3.75 -2.02
CA ALA A 125 9.88 5.05 -2.64
C ALA A 125 10.05 6.15 -1.60
N LEU A 126 10.81 7.17 -1.92
CA LEU A 126 10.72 8.45 -1.24
C LEU A 126 9.61 9.25 -1.92
N VAL A 127 8.73 9.82 -1.10
CA VAL A 127 7.63 10.67 -1.53
C VAL A 127 7.82 12.03 -0.89
N ILE A 128 7.96 13.06 -1.73
CA ILE A 128 8.27 14.42 -1.31
C ILE A 128 7.14 15.34 -1.74
N HIS A 129 6.48 15.95 -0.76
CA HIS A 129 5.44 16.94 -1.01
C HIS A 129 5.99 18.33 -0.73
N SER A 130 5.82 19.23 -1.67
CA SER A 130 6.12 20.67 -1.50
C SER A 130 4.83 21.48 -1.59
N ARG A 131 4.42 22.09 -0.47
CA ARG A 131 3.11 22.74 -0.28
C ARG A 131 3.24 24.24 -0.30
N ALA A 132 2.46 24.88 -1.15
CA ALA A 132 2.34 26.34 -1.20
C ALA A 132 1.37 26.86 -0.11
N ASP A 133 0.43 26.02 0.34
CA ASP A 133 -0.56 26.35 1.37
C ASP A 133 -0.70 25.16 2.33
N LYS A 134 -0.15 25.29 3.53
CA LYS A 134 -0.17 24.25 4.55
C LYS A 134 -1.51 24.14 5.29
N GLU A 135 -2.40 25.10 5.13
CA GLU A 135 -3.74 25.10 5.73
C GLU A 135 -4.74 24.25 4.94
N LYS A 136 -4.44 24.00 3.65
CA LYS A 136 -5.24 23.07 2.84
C LYS A 136 -5.10 21.63 3.35
N PRO A 137 -6.10 20.75 3.14
CA PRO A 137 -5.97 19.32 3.43
C PRO A 137 -4.75 18.72 2.72
N PHE A 138 -4.00 17.87 3.42
CA PHE A 138 -2.81 17.23 2.83
C PHE A 138 -3.19 16.25 1.70
N VAL A 139 -4.33 15.58 1.86
CA VAL A 139 -4.86 14.59 0.92
C VAL A 139 -6.37 14.76 0.82
N VAL A 140 -6.90 14.68 -0.38
CA VAL A 140 -8.34 14.55 -0.65
C VAL A 140 -8.57 13.27 -1.45
N VAL A 141 -9.29 12.31 -0.86
CA VAL A 141 -9.68 11.08 -1.55
C VAL A 141 -10.85 11.37 -2.48
N LEU A 142 -10.76 10.90 -3.70
CA LEU A 142 -11.72 11.13 -4.77
C LEU A 142 -12.33 9.81 -5.24
N LYS A 143 -13.47 9.90 -5.92
CA LYS A 143 -14.01 8.77 -6.66
C LYS A 143 -13.26 8.67 -8.00
N LYS A 144 -12.68 7.51 -8.30
CA LYS A 144 -12.05 7.28 -9.60
C LYS A 144 -13.12 7.34 -10.70
N PRO A 145 -12.87 8.07 -11.80
CA PRO A 145 -13.74 8.02 -12.98
C PRO A 145 -13.89 6.60 -13.51
N ALA A 146 -15.06 6.30 -14.08
CA ALA A 146 -15.35 4.99 -14.69
C ALA A 146 -14.64 4.83 -16.01
#